data_7772b9498136dc553def9734525c1753
#
_entry.id   7772b9498136dc553def9734525c1753
#
_cell.length_a   1.000
_cell.length_b   1.000
_cell.length_c   1.000
_cell.angle_alpha   90.00
_cell.angle_beta   90.00
_cell.angle_gamma   90.00
#
_symmetry.space_group_name_H-M   'P 1'
#
loop_
_entity.id
_entity.type
_entity.pdbx_description
1 polymer ?
#
loop_
_entity_poly.entity_id
_entity_poly.type
_entity_poly.pdbx_seq_one_letter_code
_entity_poly.pdbx_strand_id
1 'polypeptide(L)'
;MDVLNKKHFLTVKDHSVSKEIFELYHDETLDMLITSPQPELQNLGKYYESEDYISHTDNKRSLFEKAYHFVKNIALKNKLDLINAEQIQKGKILDIGAGTGDFLLTAKNNGWETVGVEPSERAKKIATQKGISFVDEISVLENNSFDVITMWHVLEHVPNLELQIQELKRLLKPTGTLIVAVPNFKSFDAQHYKSFWAAYDVPIHFWHFSKKAIQSLFEKVDMKLTKVLPMKFDSFYVSLLSEKYKTGKMNYINAFLVGLRSNLKASKTKEYSSHIYVLKNK
;
A
#
# COMPACT_ATOMS: atom_id res chain seq x y z
N MET A 1 16.19 10.43 0.84
CA MET A 1 16.12 11.37 -0.34
C MET A 1 15.93 12.78 0.20
N ASP A 2 16.78 13.74 -0.23
CA ASP A 2 16.73 15.12 0.21
C ASP A 2 15.67 15.92 -0.57
N VAL A 3 15.00 16.89 0.11
CA VAL A 3 13.98 17.77 -0.50
C VAL A 3 14.53 19.14 -0.91
N LEU A 4 15.81 19.46 -0.60
CA LEU A 4 16.42 20.79 -0.77
C LEU A 4 16.32 21.39 -2.19
N ASN A 5 16.23 20.58 -3.23
CA ASN A 5 16.13 21.04 -4.62
C ASN A 5 14.84 20.59 -5.31
N LYS A 6 13.79 20.26 -4.53
CA LYS A 6 12.53 19.78 -5.07
C LYS A 6 11.46 20.85 -5.03
N LYS A 7 10.54 20.80 -5.98
CA LYS A 7 9.48 21.77 -6.10
C LYS A 7 8.37 21.49 -5.06
N HIS A 8 8.00 22.50 -4.27
CA HIS A 8 6.82 22.39 -3.42
C HIS A 8 5.59 22.05 -4.27
N PHE A 9 4.85 21.04 -3.82
CA PHE A 9 3.65 20.54 -4.52
C PHE A 9 2.36 20.90 -3.78
N LEU A 10 2.30 20.61 -2.47
CA LEU A 10 1.08 20.78 -1.69
C LEU A 10 1.37 20.77 -0.19
N THR A 11 0.66 21.62 0.56
CA THR A 11 0.61 21.57 2.03
C THR A 11 -0.55 20.68 2.46
N VAL A 12 -0.29 19.70 3.32
CA VAL A 12 -1.27 18.70 3.77
C VAL A 12 -1.26 18.62 5.30
N LYS A 13 -2.45 18.56 5.90
CA LYS A 13 -2.64 18.34 7.32
C LYS A 13 -2.80 16.85 7.62
N ASP A 14 -2.20 16.35 8.70
CA ASP A 14 -2.59 15.07 9.29
C ASP A 14 -4.00 15.19 9.86
N HIS A 15 -4.97 14.59 9.18
CA HIS A 15 -6.37 14.58 9.58
C HIS A 15 -6.70 13.42 10.54
N SER A 16 -5.80 12.45 10.68
CA SER A 16 -6.04 11.24 11.46
C SER A 16 -5.64 11.37 12.92
N VAL A 17 -4.40 11.76 13.22
CA VAL A 17 -3.82 11.72 14.57
C VAL A 17 -3.36 13.08 15.07
N SER A 18 -2.20 13.57 14.59
CA SER A 18 -1.49 14.69 15.20
C SER A 18 -2.07 16.07 14.91
N LYS A 19 -2.81 16.20 13.82
CA LYS A 19 -3.31 17.48 13.28
C LYS A 19 -2.19 18.44 12.83
N GLU A 20 -0.95 17.99 12.82
CA GLU A 20 0.22 18.73 12.32
C GLU A 20 0.15 18.95 10.82
N ILE A 21 0.95 19.90 10.33
CA ILE A 21 1.01 20.25 8.90
C ILE A 21 2.33 19.75 8.33
N PHE A 22 2.25 19.16 7.15
CA PHE A 22 3.37 18.61 6.39
C PHE A 22 3.36 19.14 4.97
N GLU A 23 4.54 19.19 4.35
CA GLU A 23 4.71 19.63 2.97
C GLU A 23 5.01 18.44 2.07
N LEU A 24 4.41 18.42 0.90
CA LEU A 24 4.74 17.48 -0.17
C LEU A 24 5.61 18.18 -1.21
N TYR A 25 6.76 17.58 -1.52
CA TYR A 25 7.69 18.06 -2.53
C TYR A 25 7.73 17.10 -3.72
N HIS A 26 7.67 17.64 -4.92
CA HIS A 26 7.73 16.87 -6.16
C HIS A 26 9.16 16.68 -6.64
N ASP A 27 9.59 15.42 -6.70
CA ASP A 27 10.77 15.02 -7.44
C ASP A 27 10.40 14.84 -8.92
N GLU A 28 10.67 15.83 -9.74
CA GLU A 28 10.33 15.82 -11.17
C GLU A 28 11.11 14.74 -11.97
N THR A 29 12.30 14.36 -11.48
CA THR A 29 13.13 13.31 -12.12
C THR A 29 12.48 11.94 -11.99
N LEU A 30 12.10 11.58 -10.76
CA LEU A 30 11.44 10.32 -10.47
C LEU A 30 9.92 10.39 -10.67
N ASP A 31 9.34 11.59 -10.72
CA ASP A 31 7.89 11.81 -10.79
C ASP A 31 7.16 11.21 -9.58
N MET A 32 7.66 11.52 -8.38
CA MET A 32 7.08 11.11 -7.10
C MET A 32 7.01 12.28 -6.13
N LEU A 33 6.14 12.18 -5.10
CA LEU A 33 6.12 13.17 -4.04
C LEU A 33 6.80 12.62 -2.79
N ILE A 34 7.38 13.53 -2.01
CA ILE A 34 8.10 13.25 -0.77
C ILE A 34 7.48 14.08 0.33
N THR A 35 7.08 13.44 1.42
CA THR A 35 6.57 14.10 2.64
C THR A 35 7.74 14.72 3.42
N SER A 36 7.57 15.95 3.88
CA SER A 36 8.56 16.66 4.70
C SER A 36 7.89 17.53 5.78
N PRO A 37 8.43 17.57 7.02
CA PRO A 37 9.51 16.70 7.49
C PRO A 37 9.04 15.24 7.62
N GLN A 38 9.95 14.29 7.40
CA GLN A 38 9.70 12.90 7.77
C GLN A 38 9.96 12.73 9.27
N PRO A 39 9.06 12.08 10.03
CA PRO A 39 9.28 11.84 11.45
C PRO A 39 10.47 10.90 11.68
N GLU A 40 11.18 11.11 12.77
CA GLU A 40 12.19 10.16 13.23
C GLU A 40 11.54 8.81 13.57
N LEU A 41 12.26 7.70 13.31
CA LEU A 41 11.73 6.34 13.48
C LEU A 41 11.19 6.07 14.89
N GLN A 42 11.87 6.58 15.92
CA GLN A 42 11.47 6.46 17.32
C GLN A 42 10.13 7.15 17.62
N ASN A 43 9.74 8.15 16.84
CA ASN A 43 8.52 8.93 16.99
C ASN A 43 7.39 8.47 16.07
N LEU A 44 7.67 7.54 15.16
CA LEU A 44 6.72 7.12 14.13
C LEU A 44 5.48 6.45 14.71
N GLY A 45 5.65 5.67 15.80
CA GLY A 45 4.55 4.93 16.46
C GLY A 45 3.36 5.81 16.85
N LYS A 46 3.61 7.07 17.29
CA LYS A 46 2.53 7.98 17.69
C LYS A 46 1.54 8.33 16.57
N TYR A 47 1.98 8.26 15.31
CA TYR A 47 1.13 8.57 14.15
C TYR A 47 0.28 7.38 13.67
N TYR A 48 0.50 6.17 14.23
CA TYR A 48 -0.33 4.99 13.98
C TYR A 48 -1.46 4.81 15.00
N GLU A 49 -1.54 5.65 16.04
CA GLU A 49 -2.55 5.57 17.11
C GLU A 49 -3.89 6.20 16.72
N SER A 50 -4.38 5.99 15.50
CA SER A 50 -5.69 6.53 15.11
C SER A 50 -6.83 5.58 15.47
N GLU A 51 -7.97 6.13 15.93
CA GLU A 51 -9.20 5.36 16.13
C GLU A 51 -9.70 4.68 14.86
N ASP A 52 -9.44 5.29 13.70
CA ASP A 52 -9.80 4.76 12.39
C ASP A 52 -8.96 3.50 12.03
N TYR A 53 -7.71 3.42 12.49
CA TYR A 53 -6.86 2.24 12.35
C TYR A 53 -7.28 1.10 13.30
N ILE A 54 -7.82 1.47 14.47
CA ILE A 54 -8.27 0.54 15.52
C ILE A 54 -9.67 0.00 15.23
N SER A 55 -10.55 0.77 14.58
CA SER A 55 -11.96 0.43 14.35
C SER A 55 -12.20 -0.75 13.40
N HIS A 56 -11.15 -1.28 12.76
CA HIS A 56 -11.25 -2.51 11.96
C HIS A 56 -11.36 -3.80 12.80
N THR A 57 -11.40 -3.73 14.14
CA THR A 57 -11.29 -4.92 14.99
C THR A 57 -12.50 -5.25 15.85
N ASP A 58 -13.47 -4.34 16.11
CA ASP A 58 -14.58 -4.71 16.99
C ASP A 58 -15.88 -3.93 16.76
N ASN A 59 -16.94 -4.71 16.61
CA ASN A 59 -18.36 -4.49 16.91
C ASN A 59 -19.30 -3.85 15.88
N LYS A 60 -20.18 -4.72 15.53
CA LYS A 60 -21.61 -4.69 15.15
C LYS A 60 -21.90 -4.97 13.67
N ARG A 61 -22.64 -6.06 13.50
CA ARG A 61 -23.24 -6.61 12.27
C ARG A 61 -24.16 -5.61 11.53
N SER A 62 -23.59 -4.48 11.10
CA SER A 62 -24.28 -3.53 10.23
C SER A 62 -24.21 -4.00 8.77
N LEU A 63 -25.11 -3.51 7.92
CA LEU A 63 -25.05 -3.74 6.48
C LEU A 63 -23.72 -3.30 5.87
N PHE A 64 -23.09 -2.27 6.44
CA PHE A 64 -21.76 -1.77 6.05
C PHE A 64 -20.67 -2.82 6.33
N GLU A 65 -20.71 -3.48 7.48
CA GLU A 65 -19.74 -4.52 7.84
C GLU A 65 -19.85 -5.74 6.92
N LYS A 66 -21.07 -6.14 6.56
CA LYS A 66 -21.28 -7.21 5.57
C LYS A 66 -20.71 -6.84 4.20
N ALA A 67 -20.94 -5.59 3.76
CA ALA A 67 -20.37 -5.08 2.51
C ALA A 67 -18.84 -5.03 2.57
N TYR A 68 -18.26 -4.59 3.68
CA TYR A 68 -16.81 -4.59 3.90
C TYR A 68 -16.22 -5.99 3.84
N HIS A 69 -16.79 -6.98 4.54
CA HIS A 69 -16.34 -8.37 4.48
C HIS A 69 -16.47 -8.98 3.08
N PHE A 70 -17.53 -8.64 2.37
CA PHE A 70 -17.71 -9.08 0.98
C PHE A 70 -16.61 -8.51 0.07
N VAL A 71 -16.34 -7.21 0.15
CA VAL A 71 -15.25 -6.56 -0.63
C VAL A 71 -13.89 -7.13 -0.22
N LYS A 72 -13.64 -7.32 1.08
CA LYS A 72 -12.41 -7.93 1.58
C LYS A 72 -12.19 -9.33 0.99
N ASN A 73 -13.21 -10.19 0.98
CA ASN A 73 -13.11 -11.53 0.42
C ASN A 73 -12.81 -11.51 -1.09
N ILE A 74 -13.45 -10.60 -1.84
CA ILE A 74 -13.14 -10.39 -3.26
C ILE A 74 -11.70 -9.94 -3.43
N ALA A 75 -11.23 -9.00 -2.62
CA ALA A 75 -9.86 -8.51 -2.67
C ALA A 75 -8.84 -9.63 -2.39
N LEU A 76 -9.07 -10.44 -1.35
CA LEU A 76 -8.21 -11.59 -1.02
C LEU A 76 -8.19 -12.62 -2.16
N LYS A 77 -9.36 -12.93 -2.74
CA LYS A 77 -9.43 -13.81 -3.90
C LYS A 77 -8.66 -13.25 -5.09
N ASN A 78 -8.82 -11.97 -5.42
CA ASN A 78 -8.12 -11.33 -6.54
C ASN A 78 -6.59 -11.31 -6.32
N LYS A 79 -6.13 -11.09 -5.09
CA LYS A 79 -4.71 -11.17 -4.72
C LYS A 79 -4.17 -12.59 -4.94
N LEU A 80 -4.92 -13.61 -4.48
CA LEU A 80 -4.56 -15.00 -4.67
C LEU A 80 -4.54 -15.39 -6.17
N ASP A 81 -5.56 -15.01 -6.92
CA ASP A 81 -5.65 -15.29 -8.36
C ASP A 81 -4.47 -14.64 -9.11
N LEU A 82 -4.07 -13.42 -8.71
CA LEU A 82 -2.92 -12.75 -9.29
C LEU A 82 -1.61 -13.52 -9.06
N ILE A 83 -1.31 -13.92 -7.82
CA ILE A 83 -0.07 -14.66 -7.54
C ILE A 83 -0.05 -16.03 -8.24
N ASN A 84 -1.20 -16.71 -8.34
CA ASN A 84 -1.32 -17.98 -9.04
C ASN A 84 -1.15 -17.80 -10.57
N ALA A 85 -1.56 -16.67 -11.13
CA ALA A 85 -1.37 -16.38 -12.56
C ALA A 85 0.07 -16.01 -12.90
N GLU A 86 0.82 -15.44 -11.94
CA GLU A 86 2.23 -15.05 -12.13
C GLU A 86 3.21 -16.20 -11.87
N GLN A 87 2.82 -17.17 -11.03
CA GLN A 87 3.63 -18.33 -10.68
C GLN A 87 2.78 -19.62 -10.81
N ILE A 88 3.05 -20.42 -11.84
CA ILE A 88 2.31 -21.65 -12.13
C ILE A 88 2.57 -22.71 -11.06
N GLN A 89 3.82 -22.85 -10.61
CA GLN A 89 4.18 -23.75 -9.53
C GLN A 89 4.17 -22.98 -8.21
N LYS A 90 3.48 -23.51 -7.22
CA LYS A 90 3.44 -22.93 -5.89
C LYS A 90 4.76 -23.17 -5.18
N GLY A 91 5.26 -22.12 -4.57
CA GLY A 91 6.51 -22.08 -3.82
C GLY A 91 6.35 -21.30 -2.53
N LYS A 92 7.28 -20.42 -2.25
CA LYS A 92 7.38 -19.64 -1.03
C LYS A 92 7.01 -18.19 -1.26
N ILE A 93 6.08 -17.66 -0.43
CA ILE A 93 5.64 -16.27 -0.44
C ILE A 93 6.19 -15.55 0.79
N LEU A 94 6.70 -14.33 0.58
CA LEU A 94 6.93 -13.34 1.61
C LEU A 94 5.91 -12.21 1.45
N ASP A 95 5.14 -11.92 2.51
CA ASP A 95 4.26 -10.75 2.56
C ASP A 95 4.80 -9.74 3.58
N ILE A 96 5.25 -8.59 3.10
CA ILE A 96 5.79 -7.52 3.95
C ILE A 96 4.64 -6.59 4.29
N GLY A 97 4.43 -6.31 5.59
CA GLY A 97 3.25 -5.64 6.12
C GLY A 97 2.03 -6.56 6.10
N ALA A 98 2.20 -7.81 6.55
CA ALA A 98 1.18 -8.86 6.44
C ALA A 98 -0.08 -8.62 7.31
N GLY A 99 -0.06 -7.62 8.19
CA GLY A 99 -1.18 -7.28 9.07
C GLY A 99 -1.66 -8.49 9.87
N THR A 100 -2.98 -8.70 9.88
CA THR A 100 -3.61 -9.85 10.58
C THR A 100 -3.49 -11.18 9.84
N GLY A 101 -2.68 -11.25 8.78
CA GLY A 101 -2.33 -12.48 8.06
C GLY A 101 -3.42 -13.07 7.17
N ASP A 102 -4.50 -12.34 6.86
CA ASP A 102 -5.62 -12.89 6.09
C ASP A 102 -5.23 -13.29 4.66
N PHE A 103 -4.36 -12.50 4.02
CA PHE A 103 -3.85 -12.85 2.69
C PHE A 103 -2.95 -14.09 2.75
N LEU A 104 -2.01 -14.13 3.71
CA LEU A 104 -1.14 -15.30 3.89
C LEU A 104 -1.90 -16.56 4.24
N LEU A 105 -2.96 -16.46 5.07
CA LEU A 105 -3.84 -17.60 5.36
C LEU A 105 -4.54 -18.10 4.09
N THR A 106 -5.03 -17.18 3.25
CA THR A 106 -5.67 -17.51 1.98
C THR A 106 -4.69 -18.20 1.03
N ALA A 107 -3.44 -17.71 0.94
CA ALA A 107 -2.38 -18.33 0.15
C ALA A 107 -1.96 -19.70 0.70
N LYS A 108 -1.80 -19.83 2.02
CA LYS A 108 -1.46 -21.08 2.70
C LYS A 108 -2.49 -22.17 2.46
N ASN A 109 -3.79 -21.83 2.59
CA ASN A 109 -4.90 -22.75 2.31
C ASN A 109 -4.96 -23.16 0.82
N ASN A 110 -4.31 -22.41 -0.05
CA ASN A 110 -4.17 -22.72 -1.48
C ASN A 110 -2.85 -23.44 -1.81
N GLY A 111 -2.07 -23.84 -0.81
CA GLY A 111 -0.85 -24.67 -0.95
C GLY A 111 0.45 -23.89 -1.11
N TRP A 112 0.49 -22.59 -0.79
CA TRP A 112 1.72 -21.81 -0.74
C TRP A 112 2.42 -21.97 0.62
N GLU A 113 3.75 -22.03 0.64
CA GLU A 113 4.52 -21.78 1.85
C GLU A 113 4.55 -20.29 2.13
N THR A 114 4.21 -19.87 3.36
CA THR A 114 3.98 -18.46 3.67
C THR A 114 4.84 -17.97 4.81
N VAL A 115 5.46 -16.80 4.63
CA VAL A 115 6.20 -16.07 5.66
C VAL A 115 5.69 -14.62 5.66
N GLY A 116 5.47 -14.06 6.85
CA GLY A 116 5.09 -12.66 7.03
C GLY A 116 6.17 -11.81 7.69
N VAL A 117 6.15 -10.52 7.40
CA VAL A 117 6.81 -9.49 8.19
C VAL A 117 5.77 -8.47 8.58
N GLU A 118 5.66 -8.14 9.87
CA GLU A 118 4.67 -7.22 10.40
C GLU A 118 5.21 -6.53 11.66
N PRO A 119 5.31 -5.19 11.69
CA PRO A 119 5.83 -4.48 12.87
C PRO A 119 4.85 -4.42 14.03
N SER A 120 3.54 -4.54 13.79
CA SER A 120 2.50 -4.49 14.83
C SER A 120 2.41 -5.80 15.59
N GLU A 121 2.86 -5.84 16.84
CA GLU A 121 2.77 -7.02 17.70
C GLU A 121 1.33 -7.51 17.87
N ARG A 122 0.35 -6.60 17.92
CA ARG A 122 -1.07 -6.94 17.97
C ARG A 122 -1.53 -7.69 16.72
N ALA A 123 -1.19 -7.19 15.55
CA ALA A 123 -1.53 -7.82 14.28
C ALA A 123 -0.81 -9.17 14.11
N LYS A 124 0.49 -9.21 14.43
CA LYS A 124 1.32 -10.43 14.43
C LYS A 124 0.71 -11.52 15.32
N LYS A 125 0.28 -11.18 16.54
CA LYS A 125 -0.38 -12.12 17.45
C LYS A 125 -1.65 -12.74 16.86
N ILE A 126 -2.50 -11.92 16.22
CA ILE A 126 -3.73 -12.41 15.56
C ILE A 126 -3.37 -13.37 14.40
N ALA A 127 -2.39 -13.01 13.59
CA ALA A 127 -1.98 -13.83 12.45
C ALA A 127 -1.30 -15.14 12.88
N THR A 128 -0.51 -15.12 13.97
CA THR A 128 0.12 -16.33 14.53
C THR A 128 -0.94 -17.32 15.04
N GLN A 129 -2.06 -16.85 15.60
CA GLN A 129 -3.19 -17.71 15.97
C GLN A 129 -3.84 -18.40 14.76
N LYS A 130 -3.70 -17.83 13.55
CA LYS A 130 -4.11 -18.44 12.29
C LYS A 130 -3.05 -19.40 11.71
N GLY A 131 -1.93 -19.60 12.40
CA GLY A 131 -0.84 -20.47 11.99
C GLY A 131 0.09 -19.86 10.92
N ILE A 132 0.18 -18.52 10.86
CA ILE A 132 1.13 -17.83 9.99
C ILE A 132 2.46 -17.64 10.71
N SER A 133 3.56 -17.94 10.02
CA SER A 133 4.93 -17.75 10.51
C SER A 133 5.41 -16.34 10.17
N PHE A 134 6.16 -15.72 11.10
CA PHE A 134 6.72 -14.39 10.95
C PHE A 134 8.23 -14.41 11.16
N VAL A 135 8.90 -13.45 10.54
CA VAL A 135 10.25 -13.01 10.87
C VAL A 135 10.19 -11.53 11.26
N ASP A 136 11.07 -11.13 12.16
CA ASP A 136 11.06 -9.73 12.65
C ASP A 136 11.68 -8.79 11.62
N GLU A 137 12.72 -9.23 10.90
CA GLU A 137 13.42 -8.43 9.90
C GLU A 137 13.71 -9.24 8.64
N ILE A 138 13.64 -8.56 7.50
CA ILE A 138 13.94 -9.17 6.20
C ILE A 138 15.44 -9.42 6.00
N SER A 139 16.30 -8.72 6.73
CA SER A 139 17.77 -8.83 6.67
C SER A 139 18.30 -10.23 7.03
N VAL A 140 17.57 -10.97 7.88
CA VAL A 140 17.97 -12.35 8.29
C VAL A 140 17.59 -13.42 7.26
N LEU A 141 16.80 -13.05 6.26
CA LEU A 141 16.33 -13.99 5.24
C LEU A 141 17.40 -14.24 4.17
N GLU A 142 17.44 -15.47 3.67
CA GLU A 142 18.40 -15.90 2.65
C GLU A 142 18.12 -15.28 1.28
N ASN A 143 19.18 -15.06 0.51
CA ASN A 143 19.07 -14.57 -0.87
C ASN A 143 18.28 -15.55 -1.74
N ASN A 144 17.56 -15.04 -2.74
CA ASN A 144 16.86 -15.85 -3.75
C ASN A 144 15.98 -16.96 -3.14
N SER A 145 15.29 -16.66 -2.04
CA SER A 145 14.52 -17.65 -1.27
C SER A 145 13.01 -17.62 -1.56
N PHE A 146 12.48 -16.55 -2.18
CA PHE A 146 11.04 -16.40 -2.41
C PHE A 146 10.67 -16.43 -3.89
N ASP A 147 9.61 -17.19 -4.19
CA ASP A 147 9.00 -17.24 -5.52
C ASP A 147 8.10 -16.02 -5.75
N VAL A 148 7.44 -15.55 -4.69
CA VAL A 148 6.63 -14.33 -4.70
C VAL A 148 6.95 -13.49 -3.48
N ILE A 149 7.09 -12.17 -3.69
CA ILE A 149 7.12 -11.18 -2.60
C ILE A 149 5.97 -10.21 -2.83
N THR A 150 5.24 -9.87 -1.76
CA THR A 150 4.11 -8.93 -1.83
C THR A 150 4.26 -7.80 -0.82
N MET A 151 3.85 -6.59 -1.25
CA MET A 151 3.69 -5.40 -0.41
C MET A 151 2.36 -4.72 -0.77
N TRP A 152 1.37 -4.81 0.11
CA TRP A 152 0.03 -4.28 -0.11
C TRP A 152 -0.17 -3.01 0.72
N HIS A 153 0.04 -1.83 0.15
CA HIS A 153 0.04 -0.53 0.84
C HIS A 153 1.07 -0.49 1.98
N VAL A 154 2.33 -0.72 1.62
CA VAL A 154 3.45 -0.77 2.57
C VAL A 154 4.65 0.03 2.07
N LEU A 155 4.93 0.02 0.76
CA LEU A 155 6.14 0.66 0.23
C LEU A 155 6.16 2.17 0.49
N GLU A 156 5.01 2.80 0.54
CA GLU A 156 4.83 4.21 0.88
C GLU A 156 5.24 4.57 2.32
N HIS A 157 5.22 3.58 3.22
CA HIS A 157 5.56 3.73 4.64
C HIS A 157 7.03 3.43 4.97
N VAL A 158 7.80 2.93 4.01
CA VAL A 158 9.17 2.48 4.28
C VAL A 158 10.12 3.68 4.41
N PRO A 159 10.82 3.85 5.54
CA PRO A 159 11.69 5.03 5.72
C PRO A 159 12.86 5.08 4.75
N ASN A 160 13.52 3.95 4.49
CA ASN A 160 14.63 3.83 3.54
C ASN A 160 14.19 3.08 2.30
N LEU A 161 13.63 3.82 1.34
CA LEU A 161 13.07 3.26 0.10
C LEU A 161 14.11 2.53 -0.75
N GLU A 162 15.33 3.08 -0.87
CA GLU A 162 16.38 2.49 -1.71
C GLU A 162 16.87 1.17 -1.14
N LEU A 163 17.11 1.12 0.17
CA LEU A 163 17.51 -0.12 0.85
C LEU A 163 16.41 -1.18 0.75
N GLN A 164 15.15 -0.78 0.96
CA GLN A 164 14.02 -1.73 0.82
C GLN A 164 13.96 -2.35 -0.57
N ILE A 165 14.12 -1.54 -1.63
CA ILE A 165 14.09 -2.03 -3.00
C ILE A 165 15.26 -2.99 -3.29
N GLN A 166 16.46 -2.71 -2.75
CA GLN A 166 17.61 -3.63 -2.84
C GLN A 166 17.34 -4.95 -2.13
N GLU A 167 16.77 -4.92 -0.93
CA GLU A 167 16.39 -6.12 -0.19
C GLU A 167 15.32 -6.96 -0.90
N LEU A 168 14.30 -6.31 -1.48
CA LEU A 168 13.30 -7.02 -2.30
C LEU A 168 13.93 -7.75 -3.47
N LYS A 169 14.89 -7.10 -4.16
CA LYS A 169 15.68 -7.74 -5.22
C LYS A 169 16.52 -8.90 -4.72
N ARG A 170 17.20 -8.74 -3.59
CA ARG A 170 18.06 -9.75 -2.97
C ARG A 170 17.29 -11.03 -2.62
N LEU A 171 16.10 -10.87 -2.05
CA LEU A 171 15.28 -11.97 -1.54
C LEU A 171 14.53 -12.72 -2.64
N LEU A 172 14.22 -12.05 -3.75
CA LEU A 172 13.45 -12.62 -4.84
C LEU A 172 14.28 -13.59 -5.67
N LYS A 173 13.77 -14.81 -5.91
CA LYS A 173 14.40 -15.76 -6.83
C LYS A 173 14.56 -15.17 -8.24
N PRO A 174 15.51 -15.64 -9.06
CA PRO A 174 15.69 -15.15 -10.43
C PRO A 174 14.40 -15.17 -11.29
N THR A 175 13.57 -16.20 -11.11
CA THR A 175 12.28 -16.37 -11.79
C THR A 175 11.10 -15.87 -10.97
N GLY A 176 11.36 -15.26 -9.81
CA GLY A 176 10.34 -14.80 -8.88
C GLY A 176 9.55 -13.58 -9.37
N THR A 177 8.46 -13.32 -8.69
CA THR A 177 7.57 -12.17 -8.98
C THR A 177 7.42 -11.30 -7.73
N LEU A 178 7.70 -10.01 -7.87
CA LEU A 178 7.40 -9.01 -6.85
C LEU A 178 6.09 -8.29 -7.22
N ILE A 179 5.20 -8.18 -6.24
CA ILE A 179 3.92 -7.49 -6.37
C ILE A 179 3.87 -6.36 -5.34
N VAL A 180 3.72 -5.13 -5.81
CA VAL A 180 3.63 -3.93 -4.97
C VAL A 180 2.34 -3.19 -5.28
N ALA A 181 1.54 -2.91 -4.26
CA ALA A 181 0.36 -2.06 -4.39
C ALA A 181 0.56 -0.78 -3.59
N VAL A 182 0.35 0.38 -4.22
CA VAL A 182 0.48 1.70 -3.61
C VAL A 182 -0.54 2.69 -4.16
N PRO A 183 -0.90 3.74 -3.40
CA PRO A 183 -1.73 4.84 -3.88
C PRO A 183 -1.05 5.60 -5.02
N ASN A 184 -1.87 6.22 -5.88
CA ASN A 184 -1.42 6.98 -7.03
C ASN A 184 -1.88 8.45 -6.92
N PHE A 185 -0.97 9.36 -6.62
CA PHE A 185 -1.28 10.78 -6.46
C PHE A 185 -1.75 11.47 -7.75
N LYS A 186 -1.61 10.81 -8.91
CA LYS A 186 -2.09 11.31 -10.21
C LYS A 186 -3.55 10.95 -10.51
N SER A 187 -4.19 10.21 -9.62
CA SER A 187 -5.59 9.81 -9.77
C SER A 187 -6.56 10.99 -9.79
N PHE A 188 -7.76 10.77 -10.33
CA PHE A 188 -8.78 11.82 -10.34
C PHE A 188 -9.23 12.20 -8.92
N ASP A 189 -9.39 11.23 -8.02
CA ASP A 189 -9.79 11.50 -6.64
C ASP A 189 -8.71 12.29 -5.88
N ALA A 190 -7.41 12.04 -6.10
CA ALA A 190 -6.34 12.88 -5.57
C ALA A 190 -6.44 14.32 -6.05
N GLN A 191 -6.68 14.53 -7.35
CA GLN A 191 -6.87 15.86 -7.92
C GLN A 191 -8.14 16.56 -7.41
N HIS A 192 -9.21 15.80 -7.17
CA HIS A 192 -10.49 16.30 -6.68
C HIS A 192 -10.41 16.75 -5.22
N TYR A 193 -9.83 15.93 -4.34
CA TYR A 193 -9.78 16.21 -2.91
C TYR A 193 -8.61 17.10 -2.52
N LYS A 194 -7.55 17.16 -3.33
CA LYS A 194 -6.33 17.96 -3.06
C LYS A 194 -5.77 17.63 -1.67
N SER A 195 -5.54 18.64 -0.83
CA SER A 195 -5.00 18.47 0.53
C SER A 195 -5.87 17.61 1.47
N PHE A 196 -7.10 17.32 1.09
CA PHE A 196 -7.99 16.41 1.83
C PHE A 196 -7.98 14.97 1.31
N TRP A 197 -7.16 14.66 0.29
CA TRP A 197 -7.08 13.29 -0.21
C TRP A 197 -6.48 12.37 0.84
N ALA A 198 -7.28 11.41 1.32
CA ALA A 198 -6.92 10.61 2.48
C ALA A 198 -5.68 9.73 2.26
N ALA A 199 -5.38 9.36 1.00
CA ALA A 199 -4.21 8.56 0.70
C ALA A 199 -2.89 9.34 0.66
N TYR A 200 -2.88 10.64 0.96
CA TYR A 200 -1.64 11.30 1.36
C TYR A 200 -1.17 10.85 2.74
N ASP A 201 -2.06 10.57 3.65
CA ASP A 201 -1.84 9.99 4.98
C ASP A 201 -0.51 10.41 5.65
N VAL A 202 -0.31 11.73 5.68
CA VAL A 202 0.91 12.33 6.24
C VAL A 202 0.90 12.23 7.77
N PRO A 203 2.04 12.00 8.43
CA PRO A 203 3.38 11.83 7.84
C PRO A 203 3.77 10.37 7.60
N ILE A 204 2.87 9.39 7.82
CA ILE A 204 3.19 7.97 7.74
C ILE A 204 3.41 7.47 6.30
N HIS A 205 2.84 8.14 5.29
CA HIS A 205 3.24 7.98 3.91
C HIS A 205 4.42 8.92 3.61
N PHE A 206 5.63 8.37 3.59
CA PHE A 206 6.85 9.11 3.25
C PHE A 206 6.94 9.41 1.76
N TRP A 207 6.39 8.53 0.92
CA TRP A 207 6.52 8.51 -0.53
C TRP A 207 5.15 8.39 -1.20
N HIS A 208 4.96 9.19 -2.28
CA HIS A 208 3.74 9.08 -3.09
C HIS A 208 4.15 8.82 -4.53
N PHE A 209 3.73 7.70 -5.06
CA PHE A 209 4.25 7.16 -6.31
C PHE A 209 3.38 7.51 -7.52
N SER A 210 4.05 7.70 -8.67
CA SER A 210 3.46 7.54 -10.00
C SER A 210 3.91 6.22 -10.62
N LYS A 211 3.33 5.85 -11.75
CA LYS A 211 3.80 4.68 -12.53
C LYS A 211 5.25 4.84 -12.98
N LYS A 212 5.64 6.06 -13.37
CA LYS A 212 7.03 6.38 -13.75
C LYS A 212 7.97 6.20 -12.56
N ALA A 213 7.56 6.64 -11.37
CA ALA A 213 8.37 6.48 -10.17
C ALA A 213 8.68 5.00 -9.87
N ILE A 214 7.66 4.15 -9.83
CA ILE A 214 7.85 2.72 -9.59
C ILE A 214 8.75 2.11 -10.65
N GLN A 215 8.48 2.36 -11.93
CA GLN A 215 9.32 1.85 -13.02
C GLN A 215 10.79 2.29 -12.84
N SER A 216 11.06 3.58 -12.67
CA SER A 216 12.41 4.12 -12.57
C SER A 216 13.18 3.65 -11.34
N LEU A 217 12.49 3.50 -10.19
CA LEU A 217 13.11 3.01 -8.96
C LEU A 217 13.55 1.55 -9.07
N PHE A 218 12.70 0.69 -9.61
CA PHE A 218 13.02 -0.73 -9.73
C PHE A 218 13.96 -1.05 -10.90
N GLU A 219 13.97 -0.21 -11.95
CA GLU A 219 14.96 -0.34 -13.04
C GLU A 219 16.41 -0.15 -12.56
N LYS A 220 16.64 0.66 -11.50
CA LYS A 220 17.96 0.87 -10.90
C LYS A 220 18.56 -0.41 -10.27
N VAL A 221 17.73 -1.39 -9.94
CA VAL A 221 18.14 -2.68 -9.37
C VAL A 221 17.91 -3.85 -10.33
N ASP A 222 17.92 -3.60 -11.63
CA ASP A 222 17.74 -4.60 -12.69
C ASP A 222 16.43 -5.41 -12.56
N MET A 223 15.37 -4.73 -12.19
CA MET A 223 14.01 -5.25 -12.26
C MET A 223 13.20 -4.51 -13.34
N LYS A 224 12.26 -5.21 -13.97
CA LYS A 224 11.36 -4.61 -14.95
C LYS A 224 9.91 -4.65 -14.48
N LEU A 225 9.20 -3.58 -14.72
CA LEU A 225 7.75 -3.50 -14.56
C LEU A 225 7.09 -4.25 -15.74
N THR A 226 6.36 -5.33 -15.44
CA THR A 226 5.71 -6.17 -16.46
C THR A 226 4.23 -5.88 -16.61
N LYS A 227 3.54 -5.54 -15.51
CA LYS A 227 2.10 -5.21 -15.52
C LYS A 227 1.79 -4.11 -14.53
N VAL A 228 0.78 -3.30 -14.86
CA VAL A 228 0.14 -2.34 -13.94
C VAL A 228 -1.35 -2.65 -13.93
N LEU A 229 -1.90 -3.03 -12.78
CA LEU A 229 -3.29 -3.43 -12.61
C LEU A 229 -4.02 -2.43 -11.70
N PRO A 230 -5.33 -2.21 -11.91
CA PRO A 230 -6.12 -1.29 -11.10
C PRO A 230 -6.55 -1.89 -9.76
N MET A 231 -6.60 -1.08 -8.70
CA MET A 231 -7.32 -1.35 -7.46
C MET A 231 -8.60 -0.51 -7.42
N LYS A 232 -9.68 -1.03 -8.03
CA LYS A 232 -10.89 -0.24 -8.25
C LYS A 232 -11.69 0.09 -6.98
N PHE A 233 -11.56 -0.72 -5.93
CA PHE A 233 -12.29 -0.47 -4.68
C PHE A 233 -11.69 0.66 -3.84
N ASP A 234 -10.40 0.93 -3.99
CA ASP A 234 -9.68 1.95 -3.22
C ASP A 234 -10.24 3.34 -3.43
N SER A 235 -10.64 3.69 -4.67
CA SER A 235 -11.23 5.00 -4.94
C SER A 235 -12.47 5.30 -4.09
N PHE A 236 -13.27 4.29 -3.74
CA PHE A 236 -14.46 4.46 -2.90
C PHE A 236 -14.09 4.65 -1.43
N TYR A 237 -13.15 3.82 -0.92
CA TYR A 237 -12.69 3.91 0.46
C TYR A 237 -11.92 5.20 0.73
N VAL A 238 -10.98 5.53 -0.15
CA VAL A 238 -10.20 6.78 -0.06
C VAL A 238 -11.12 8.00 -0.16
N SER A 239 -12.10 7.99 -1.07
CA SER A 239 -13.08 9.08 -1.17
C SER A 239 -13.91 9.22 0.10
N LEU A 240 -14.30 8.11 0.75
CA LEU A 240 -15.07 8.16 2.00
C LEU A 240 -14.31 8.84 3.13
N LEU A 241 -13.04 8.49 3.31
CA LEU A 241 -12.17 9.14 4.29
C LEU A 241 -11.88 10.59 3.92
N SER A 242 -11.66 10.89 2.63
CA SER A 242 -11.44 12.26 2.13
C SER A 242 -12.65 13.17 2.39
N GLU A 243 -13.87 12.67 2.25
CA GLU A 243 -15.09 13.39 2.63
C GLU A 243 -15.10 13.70 4.13
N LYS A 244 -14.73 12.70 4.98
CA LYS A 244 -14.62 12.91 6.43
C LYS A 244 -13.60 14.01 6.75
N TYR A 245 -12.44 14.01 6.11
CA TYR A 245 -11.39 15.01 6.33
C TYR A 245 -11.83 16.41 5.89
N LYS A 246 -12.53 16.50 4.74
CA LYS A 246 -12.98 17.77 4.16
C LYS A 246 -14.17 18.40 4.88
N THR A 247 -15.12 17.59 5.34
CA THR A 247 -16.42 18.06 5.83
C THR A 247 -16.68 17.76 7.32
N GLY A 248 -15.80 17.00 7.96
CA GLY A 248 -15.96 16.50 9.32
C GLY A 248 -16.92 15.33 9.45
N LYS A 249 -17.56 14.88 8.35
CA LYS A 249 -18.54 13.78 8.35
C LYS A 249 -18.33 12.85 7.15
N MET A 250 -18.65 11.57 7.32
CA MET A 250 -18.68 10.62 6.20
C MET A 250 -19.88 10.92 5.29
N ASN A 251 -19.64 11.41 4.09
CA ASN A 251 -20.65 11.59 3.06
C ASN A 251 -20.61 10.42 2.07
N TYR A 252 -21.36 9.37 2.38
CA TYR A 252 -21.36 8.12 1.60
C TYR A 252 -21.78 8.31 0.14
N ILE A 253 -22.75 9.18 -0.12
CA ILE A 253 -23.26 9.44 -1.48
C ILE A 253 -22.19 10.14 -2.31
N ASN A 254 -21.61 11.22 -1.80
CA ASN A 254 -20.59 11.97 -2.53
C ASN A 254 -19.32 11.14 -2.71
N ALA A 255 -18.89 10.40 -1.67
CA ALA A 255 -17.76 9.48 -1.75
C ALA A 255 -17.96 8.43 -2.84
N PHE A 256 -19.15 7.84 -2.92
CA PHE A 256 -19.50 6.89 -3.97
C PHE A 256 -19.42 7.51 -5.37
N LEU A 257 -20.01 8.69 -5.55
CA LEU A 257 -20.02 9.40 -6.84
C LEU A 257 -18.60 9.79 -7.27
N VAL A 258 -17.77 10.29 -6.36
CA VAL A 258 -16.37 10.64 -6.66
C VAL A 258 -15.57 9.41 -6.98
N GLY A 259 -15.66 8.32 -6.18
CA GLY A 259 -14.98 7.06 -6.43
C GLY A 259 -15.37 6.43 -7.78
N LEU A 260 -16.68 6.44 -8.11
CA LEU A 260 -17.16 5.99 -9.42
C LEU A 260 -16.60 6.84 -10.56
N ARG A 261 -16.63 8.17 -10.41
CA ARG A 261 -16.08 9.10 -11.41
C ARG A 261 -14.57 8.91 -11.57
N SER A 262 -13.84 8.65 -10.47
CA SER A 262 -12.41 8.32 -10.52
C SER A 262 -12.17 7.08 -11.38
N ASN A 263 -12.87 5.99 -11.11
CA ASN A 263 -12.75 4.76 -11.89
C ASN A 263 -13.15 4.94 -13.38
N LEU A 264 -14.22 5.70 -13.67
CA LEU A 264 -14.63 5.99 -15.05
C LEU A 264 -13.57 6.81 -15.81
N LYS A 265 -12.97 7.83 -15.17
CA LYS A 265 -11.88 8.57 -15.78
C LYS A 265 -10.64 7.68 -15.95
N ALA A 266 -10.30 6.88 -14.93
CA ALA A 266 -9.17 5.98 -14.97
C ALA A 266 -9.29 4.88 -16.04
N SER A 267 -10.49 4.51 -16.46
CA SER A 267 -10.67 3.58 -17.60
C SER A 267 -10.02 4.10 -18.90
N LYS A 268 -9.98 5.43 -19.07
CA LYS A 268 -9.33 6.11 -20.21
C LYS A 268 -7.88 6.49 -19.92
N THR A 269 -7.64 7.17 -18.80
CA THR A 269 -6.30 7.71 -18.44
C THR A 269 -5.35 6.66 -17.89
N LYS A 270 -5.88 5.52 -17.40
CA LYS A 270 -5.16 4.48 -16.66
C LYS A 270 -4.59 4.97 -15.31
N GLU A 271 -5.10 6.11 -14.78
CA GLU A 271 -4.70 6.66 -13.48
C GLU A 271 -5.79 6.33 -12.43
N TYR A 272 -5.78 5.08 -11.94
CA TYR A 272 -6.65 4.64 -10.84
C TYR A 272 -6.13 5.17 -9.50
N SER A 273 -6.98 5.18 -8.47
CA SER A 273 -6.66 5.66 -7.11
C SER A 273 -5.45 4.94 -6.51
N SER A 274 -5.38 3.63 -6.72
CA SER A 274 -4.22 2.80 -6.40
C SER A 274 -3.92 1.84 -7.53
N HIS A 275 -2.65 1.44 -7.66
CA HIS A 275 -2.20 0.46 -8.64
C HIS A 275 -1.51 -0.72 -7.98
N ILE A 276 -1.63 -1.88 -8.62
CA ILE A 276 -0.80 -3.04 -8.35
C ILE A 276 0.25 -3.14 -9.46
N TYR A 277 1.50 -3.18 -9.08
CA TYR A 277 2.66 -3.31 -9.95
C TYR A 277 3.22 -4.72 -9.86
N VAL A 278 3.37 -5.38 -11.01
CA VAL A 278 4.01 -6.68 -11.12
C VAL A 278 5.41 -6.48 -11.71
N LEU A 279 6.40 -6.85 -10.93
CA LEU A 279 7.81 -6.66 -11.24
C LEU A 279 8.53 -8.00 -11.29
N LYS A 280 9.47 -8.15 -12.20
CA LYS A 280 10.30 -9.35 -12.36
C LYS A 280 11.77 -8.95 -12.57
N ASN A 281 12.67 -9.86 -12.28
CA ASN A 281 14.08 -9.70 -12.63
C ASN A 281 14.23 -9.55 -14.16
N LYS A 282 15.21 -8.72 -14.59
CA LYS A 282 15.61 -8.61 -16.01
C LYS A 282 16.41 -9.84 -16.44
#